data_2e1bb693a4037bbe79b17a96d3a15e19
#
_entry.id   2e1bb693a4037bbe79b17a96d3a15e19
#
_cell.length_a   1.000
_cell.length_b   1.000
_cell.length_c   1.000
_cell.angle_alpha   90.00
_cell.angle_beta   90.00
_cell.angle_gamma   90.00
#
_symmetry.space_group_name_H-M   'P 1'
#
loop_
_entity.id
_entity.type
_entity.pdbx_description
1 polymer ?
#
loop_
_entity_poly.entity_id
_entity_poly.type
_entity_poly.pdbx_seq_one_letter_code
_entity_poly.pdbx_strand_id
1 'polypeptide(L)'
;LNNDGLPEIFVTDMLPPDDERLKQTSTYESYNVFNTKLRQDYYHQYMRNTLHWNHGDGSFSEIAQLAGVHATDWSWGALLADFDNDGLRDIFVCNGIYKDVTDQDFINYLAANETMQSALQGKRVNFKDFVDRMPSTPIPNHMFKNKGDFQFEEVTDEWGLQKPGFSNGAAYADLDLDGDLDLVINNVNAPASVYQNTTIDNGNGSSVR
;
A
#
# COMPACT_ATOMS: atom_id res chain seq x y z
N LEU A 1 11.94 -11.41 8.22
CA LEU A 1 12.18 -11.26 6.78
C LEU A 1 13.58 -11.74 6.37
N ASN A 2 14.57 -11.65 7.24
CA ASN A 2 15.94 -12.11 7.04
C ASN A 2 16.23 -13.49 7.67
N ASN A 3 15.21 -14.17 8.20
CA ASN A 3 15.26 -15.50 8.84
C ASN A 3 16.17 -15.60 10.08
N ASP A 4 16.43 -14.49 10.77
CA ASP A 4 17.21 -14.50 12.03
C ASP A 4 16.38 -14.90 13.26
N GLY A 5 15.08 -15.15 13.10
CA GLY A 5 14.14 -15.51 14.16
C GLY A 5 13.57 -14.33 14.94
N LEU A 6 13.91 -13.09 14.57
CA LEU A 6 13.36 -11.87 15.16
C LEU A 6 12.22 -11.33 14.28
N PRO A 7 11.12 -10.83 14.85
CA PRO A 7 10.03 -10.26 14.07
C PRO A 7 10.35 -8.82 13.64
N GLU A 8 10.24 -8.55 12.34
CA GLU A 8 10.19 -7.21 11.76
C GLU A 8 8.76 -6.67 11.79
N ILE A 9 8.63 -5.34 11.60
CA ILE A 9 7.35 -4.64 11.54
C ILE A 9 7.26 -3.90 10.19
N PHE A 10 6.24 -4.22 9.39
CA PHE A 10 5.91 -3.48 8.18
C PHE A 10 4.61 -2.72 8.40
N VAL A 11 4.63 -1.41 8.16
CA VAL A 11 3.46 -0.52 8.30
C VAL A 11 3.20 0.14 6.97
N THR A 12 1.97 0.08 6.51
CA THR A 12 1.53 0.71 5.27
C THR A 12 1.03 2.12 5.49
N ASP A 13 1.33 3.01 4.56
CA ASP A 13 0.85 4.38 4.49
C ASP A 13 0.78 4.82 3.02
N MET A 14 0.44 6.07 2.76
CA MET A 14 0.14 6.61 1.44
C MET A 14 1.34 7.37 0.88
N LEU A 15 2.05 6.79 -0.08
CA LEU A 15 3.05 7.48 -0.88
C LEU A 15 3.05 6.90 -2.30
N PRO A 16 2.66 7.68 -3.32
CA PRO A 16 2.79 7.25 -4.71
C PRO A 16 4.24 6.99 -5.11
N PRO A 17 4.50 5.91 -5.89
CA PRO A 17 5.85 5.61 -6.36
C PRO A 17 6.27 6.50 -7.52
N ASP A 18 5.35 7.08 -8.28
CA ASP A 18 5.64 7.94 -9.41
C ASP A 18 5.43 9.44 -9.13
N ASP A 19 6.20 10.28 -9.80
CA ASP A 19 6.24 11.72 -9.61
C ASP A 19 4.95 12.43 -10.02
N GLU A 20 4.24 11.95 -11.02
CA GLU A 20 3.01 12.57 -11.50
C GLU A 20 1.90 12.40 -10.46
N ARG A 21 1.67 11.16 -10.04
CA ARG A 21 0.69 10.82 -9.03
C ARG A 21 1.01 11.47 -7.68
N LEU A 22 2.30 11.50 -7.31
CA LEU A 22 2.75 12.17 -6.09
C LEU A 22 2.39 13.66 -6.09
N LYS A 23 2.57 14.38 -7.19
CA LYS A 23 2.22 15.80 -7.32
C LYS A 23 0.71 16.05 -7.36
N GLN A 24 -0.06 15.09 -7.89
CA GLN A 24 -1.52 15.16 -7.93
C GLN A 24 -2.16 14.98 -6.56
N THR A 25 -1.58 14.16 -5.69
CA THR A 25 -2.23 13.71 -4.45
C THR A 25 -1.57 14.23 -3.17
N SER A 26 -0.36 14.79 -3.25
CA SER A 26 0.40 15.20 -2.07
C SER A 26 0.52 16.71 -1.95
N THR A 27 0.33 17.20 -0.73
CA THR A 27 0.72 18.57 -0.35
C THR A 27 2.03 18.49 0.41
N TYR A 28 3.02 19.25 -0.04
CA TYR A 28 4.29 19.34 0.67
C TYR A 28 4.17 20.28 1.86
N GLU A 29 4.45 19.74 3.04
CA GLU A 29 4.48 20.57 4.25
C GLU A 29 5.72 21.48 4.24
N SER A 30 5.53 22.75 4.63
CA SER A 30 6.68 23.64 4.75
C SER A 30 7.57 23.24 5.92
N TYR A 31 8.90 23.48 5.77
CA TYR A 31 9.89 23.21 6.81
C TYR A 31 9.56 23.87 8.17
N ASN A 32 8.95 25.05 8.14
CA ASN A 32 8.55 25.74 9.37
C ASN A 32 7.41 25.02 10.10
N VAL A 33 6.43 24.49 9.37
CA VAL A 33 5.32 23.74 9.96
C VAL A 33 5.85 22.42 10.53
N PHE A 34 6.70 21.71 9.80
CA PHE A 34 7.36 20.50 10.27
C PHE A 34 8.13 20.71 11.58
N ASN A 35 8.98 21.75 11.64
CA ASN A 35 9.71 22.07 12.87
C ASN A 35 8.80 22.48 14.03
N THR A 36 7.68 23.16 13.74
CA THR A 36 6.72 23.53 14.77
C THR A 36 6.07 22.30 15.37
N LYS A 37 5.70 21.34 14.54
CA LYS A 37 5.17 20.04 15.01
C LYS A 37 6.17 19.31 15.92
N LEU A 38 7.44 19.22 15.51
CA LEU A 38 8.48 18.59 16.34
C LEU A 38 8.66 19.27 17.70
N ARG A 39 8.59 20.60 17.76
CA ARG A 39 8.68 21.38 19.01
C ARG A 39 7.45 21.23 19.92
N GLN A 40 6.34 20.76 19.38
CA GLN A 40 5.08 20.52 20.09
C GLN A 40 4.85 19.04 20.41
N ASP A 41 5.93 18.26 20.45
CA ASP A 41 5.94 16.80 20.73
C ASP A 41 5.12 15.96 19.75
N TYR A 42 4.85 16.46 18.53
CA TYR A 42 4.45 15.61 17.42
C TYR A 42 5.71 14.93 16.89
N TYR A 43 5.77 13.60 16.98
CA TYR A 43 6.89 12.81 16.48
C TYR A 43 7.11 13.03 14.98
N HIS A 44 8.26 12.52 14.48
CA HIS A 44 8.52 12.45 13.04
C HIS A 44 7.44 11.61 12.35
N GLN A 45 6.68 12.24 11.47
CA GLN A 45 5.62 11.60 10.68
C GLN A 45 5.98 11.74 9.22
N TYR A 46 6.08 10.62 8.54
CA TYR A 46 6.37 10.56 7.12
C TYR A 46 5.28 9.73 6.43
N MET A 47 4.70 10.30 5.38
CA MET A 47 3.68 9.65 4.57
C MET A 47 4.35 8.65 3.62
N ARG A 48 4.66 7.46 4.12
CA ARG A 48 5.25 6.35 3.36
C ARG A 48 5.14 5.06 4.14
N ASN A 49 5.23 3.91 3.45
CA ASN A 49 5.40 2.65 4.14
C ASN A 49 6.71 2.64 4.93
N THR A 50 6.70 1.94 6.06
CA THR A 50 7.90 1.75 6.89
C THR A 50 8.16 0.28 7.11
N LEU A 51 9.43 -0.11 7.07
CA LEU A 51 9.91 -1.44 7.41
C LEU A 51 10.93 -1.31 8.55
N HIS A 52 10.59 -1.85 9.71
CA HIS A 52 11.42 -1.79 10.90
C HIS A 52 12.17 -3.09 11.09
N TRP A 53 13.47 -3.06 10.86
CA TRP A 53 14.38 -4.15 11.15
C TRP A 53 14.65 -4.24 12.65
N ASN A 54 14.44 -5.43 13.25
CA ASN A 54 14.65 -5.71 14.65
C ASN A 54 16.10 -6.12 14.91
N HIS A 55 16.80 -5.42 15.80
CA HIS A 55 18.18 -5.74 16.17
C HIS A 55 18.31 -6.76 17.31
N GLY A 56 17.18 -7.21 17.91
CA GLY A 56 17.19 -8.17 19.01
C GLY A 56 17.59 -7.61 20.38
N ASP A 57 17.97 -6.35 20.45
CA ASP A 57 18.35 -5.64 21.68
C ASP A 57 17.28 -4.66 22.18
N GLY A 58 16.09 -4.70 21.56
CA GLY A 58 14.97 -3.77 21.81
C GLY A 58 15.01 -2.51 20.95
N SER A 59 15.97 -2.38 20.04
CA SER A 59 16.02 -1.30 19.06
C SER A 59 15.60 -1.76 17.66
N PHE A 60 15.16 -0.81 16.83
CA PHE A 60 14.75 -1.02 15.44
C PHE A 60 15.37 0.03 14.53
N SER A 61 15.69 -0.34 13.29
CA SER A 61 16.04 0.59 12.21
C SER A 61 14.96 0.63 11.16
N GLU A 62 14.51 1.81 10.77
CA GLU A 62 13.58 1.99 9.64
C GLU A 62 14.37 1.91 8.32
N ILE A 63 14.05 0.95 7.46
CA ILE A 63 14.81 0.60 6.26
C ILE A 63 13.97 0.52 4.98
N ALA A 64 12.68 0.93 4.98
CA ALA A 64 11.79 0.74 3.82
C ALA A 64 12.32 1.40 2.54
N GLN A 65 12.98 2.58 2.64
CA GLN A 65 13.59 3.22 1.48
C GLN A 65 14.81 2.44 0.96
N LEU A 66 15.62 1.91 1.86
CA LEU A 66 16.76 1.06 1.50
C LEU A 66 16.31 -0.24 0.84
N ALA A 67 15.23 -0.81 1.37
CA ALA A 67 14.63 -2.05 0.88
C ALA A 67 13.78 -1.88 -0.40
N GLY A 68 13.49 -0.63 -0.82
CA GLY A 68 12.69 -0.36 -2.02
C GLY A 68 11.17 -0.55 -1.87
N VAL A 69 10.64 -0.67 -0.64
CA VAL A 69 9.22 -0.99 -0.36
C VAL A 69 8.44 0.18 0.26
N HIS A 70 8.99 1.38 0.22
CA HIS A 70 8.47 2.56 0.93
C HIS A 70 7.30 3.27 0.25
N ALA A 71 7.06 3.03 -1.04
CA ALA A 71 6.08 3.75 -1.84
C ALA A 71 5.25 2.77 -2.68
N THR A 72 3.96 2.69 -2.42
CA THR A 72 3.00 1.81 -3.09
C THR A 72 1.64 2.48 -3.30
N ASP A 73 1.60 3.84 -3.37
CA ASP A 73 0.38 4.66 -3.48
C ASP A 73 -0.52 4.54 -2.23
N TRP A 74 -1.82 4.42 -2.40
CA TRP A 74 -2.77 4.33 -1.29
C TRP A 74 -2.82 2.90 -0.73
N SER A 75 -1.89 2.62 0.17
CA SER A 75 -1.66 1.29 0.70
C SER A 75 -2.62 0.95 1.86
N TRP A 76 -3.15 -0.26 1.84
CA TRP A 76 -4.05 -0.78 2.87
C TRP A 76 -3.42 -1.99 3.57
N GLY A 77 -4.06 -3.16 3.47
CA GLY A 77 -3.58 -4.38 4.07
C GLY A 77 -2.29 -4.89 3.42
N ALA A 78 -1.32 -5.30 4.24
CA ALA A 78 -0.12 -5.99 3.78
C ALA A 78 -0.10 -7.43 4.29
N LEU A 79 0.46 -8.34 3.48
CA LEU A 79 0.72 -9.72 3.83
C LEU A 79 2.21 -9.99 3.72
N LEU A 80 2.73 -10.77 4.67
CA LEU A 80 4.13 -11.19 4.73
C LEU A 80 4.14 -12.73 4.75
N ALA A 81 4.38 -13.34 3.58
CA ALA A 81 4.38 -14.77 3.41
C ALA A 81 5.38 -15.19 2.34
N ASP A 82 5.78 -16.44 2.34
CA ASP A 82 6.63 -17.04 1.33
C ASP A 82 5.72 -17.52 0.19
N PHE A 83 5.59 -16.69 -0.86
CA PHE A 83 4.69 -16.99 -1.98
C PHE A 83 5.34 -17.80 -3.08
N ASP A 84 6.67 -17.87 -3.15
CA ASP A 84 7.38 -18.66 -4.16
C ASP A 84 8.13 -19.87 -3.59
N ASN A 85 7.90 -20.18 -2.31
CA ASN A 85 8.47 -21.32 -1.61
C ASN A 85 10.01 -21.38 -1.63
N ASP A 86 10.67 -20.20 -1.62
CA ASP A 86 12.13 -20.10 -1.57
C ASP A 86 12.67 -20.03 -0.12
N GLY A 87 11.78 -19.96 0.87
CA GLY A 87 12.09 -19.94 2.30
C GLY A 87 12.23 -18.51 2.86
N LEU A 88 12.09 -17.47 2.04
CA LEU A 88 12.07 -16.07 2.45
C LEU A 88 10.63 -15.51 2.38
N ARG A 89 10.29 -14.59 3.26
CA ARG A 89 8.95 -13.98 3.22
C ARG A 89 8.94 -12.78 2.30
N ASP A 90 8.02 -12.80 1.34
CA ASP A 90 7.69 -11.73 0.43
C ASP A 90 6.74 -10.73 1.07
N ILE A 91 6.53 -9.58 0.41
CA ILE A 91 5.59 -8.55 0.84
C ILE A 91 4.55 -8.32 -0.25
N PHE A 92 3.28 -8.55 0.06
CA PHE A 92 2.15 -8.15 -0.77
C PHE A 92 1.44 -6.96 -0.15
N VAL A 93 1.07 -5.95 -0.96
CA VAL A 93 0.36 -4.74 -0.50
C VAL A 93 -0.88 -4.50 -1.34
N CYS A 94 -2.03 -4.42 -0.67
CA CYS A 94 -3.29 -3.99 -1.28
C CYS A 94 -3.31 -2.49 -1.49
N ASN A 95 -3.77 -2.04 -2.66
CA ASN A 95 -3.79 -0.63 -3.03
C ASN A 95 -5.12 -0.13 -3.56
N GLY A 96 -5.28 1.18 -3.46
CA GLY A 96 -6.27 1.96 -4.15
C GLY A 96 -7.36 2.53 -3.26
N ILE A 97 -7.80 3.73 -3.60
CA ILE A 97 -8.97 4.37 -3.03
C ILE A 97 -10.01 4.62 -4.11
N TYR A 98 -11.25 4.15 -3.87
CA TYR A 98 -12.31 4.26 -4.88
C TYR A 98 -12.66 5.71 -5.25
N LYS A 99 -12.63 6.62 -4.28
CA LYS A 99 -12.81 8.06 -4.48
C LYS A 99 -11.62 8.79 -3.89
N ASP A 100 -10.84 9.43 -4.76
CA ASP A 100 -9.60 10.08 -4.38
C ASP A 100 -9.87 11.45 -3.75
N VAL A 101 -9.88 11.46 -2.43
CA VAL A 101 -10.12 12.66 -1.62
C VAL A 101 -8.89 13.56 -1.52
N THR A 102 -7.73 13.09 -1.96
CA THR A 102 -6.45 13.81 -1.88
C THR A 102 -6.05 14.48 -3.18
N ASP A 103 -6.80 14.26 -4.26
CA ASP A 103 -6.56 14.90 -5.56
C ASP A 103 -6.61 16.42 -5.44
N GLN A 104 -5.50 17.09 -5.77
CA GLN A 104 -5.33 18.52 -5.57
C GLN A 104 -6.22 19.36 -6.50
N ASP A 105 -6.48 18.88 -7.71
CA ASP A 105 -7.37 19.56 -8.64
C ASP A 105 -8.81 19.49 -8.15
N PHE A 106 -9.22 18.36 -7.59
CA PHE A 106 -10.53 18.23 -6.96
C PHE A 106 -10.65 19.11 -5.70
N ILE A 107 -9.63 19.15 -4.85
CA ILE A 107 -9.60 20.01 -3.66
C ILE A 107 -9.71 21.49 -4.06
N ASN A 108 -8.95 21.92 -5.08
CA ASN A 108 -9.01 23.27 -5.62
C ASN A 108 -10.38 23.61 -6.21
N TYR A 109 -10.97 22.65 -6.93
CA TYR A 109 -12.35 22.78 -7.44
C TYR A 109 -13.35 22.99 -6.30
N LEU A 110 -13.25 22.22 -5.22
CA LEU A 110 -14.11 22.38 -4.04
C LEU A 110 -13.94 23.76 -3.39
N ALA A 111 -12.70 24.22 -3.24
CA ALA A 111 -12.40 25.51 -2.63
C ALA A 111 -12.93 26.69 -3.45
N ALA A 112 -12.90 26.59 -4.77
CA ALA A 112 -13.39 27.60 -5.69
C ALA A 112 -14.93 27.56 -5.95
N ASN A 113 -15.60 26.47 -5.54
CA ASN A 113 -17.01 26.26 -5.88
C ASN A 113 -17.94 27.06 -4.95
N GLU A 114 -18.76 27.93 -5.55
CA GLU A 114 -19.73 28.77 -4.81
C GLU A 114 -20.73 27.96 -3.99
N THR A 115 -21.05 26.72 -4.45
CA THR A 115 -21.94 25.82 -3.75
C THR A 115 -21.32 25.33 -2.45
N MET A 116 -20.02 25.02 -2.43
CA MET A 116 -19.30 24.66 -1.20
C MET A 116 -19.21 25.85 -0.24
N GLN A 117 -18.94 27.04 -0.75
CA GLN A 117 -18.96 28.26 0.06
C GLN A 117 -20.35 28.52 0.65
N SER A 118 -21.42 28.23 -0.11
CA SER A 118 -22.80 28.28 0.37
C SER A 118 -23.10 27.27 1.47
N ALA A 119 -22.50 26.07 1.39
CA ALA A 119 -22.59 25.04 2.43
C ALA A 119 -21.94 25.50 3.73
N LEU A 120 -20.78 26.13 3.66
CA LEU A 120 -20.08 26.72 4.81
C LEU A 120 -20.90 27.83 5.48
N GLN A 121 -21.81 28.48 4.72
CA GLN A 121 -22.79 29.47 5.20
C GLN A 121 -24.10 28.84 5.74
N GLY A 122 -24.17 27.50 5.85
CA GLY A 122 -25.34 26.79 6.39
C GLY A 122 -26.49 26.57 5.40
N LYS A 123 -26.28 26.77 4.09
CA LYS A 123 -27.27 26.45 3.05
C LYS A 123 -27.25 24.93 2.76
N ARG A 124 -28.41 24.38 2.38
CA ARG A 124 -28.51 22.98 1.96
C ARG A 124 -27.80 22.78 0.61
N VAL A 125 -26.91 21.81 0.56
CA VAL A 125 -26.12 21.41 -0.60
C VAL A 125 -26.33 19.93 -0.91
N ASN A 126 -26.39 19.58 -2.17
CA ASN A 126 -26.38 18.21 -2.62
C ASN A 126 -24.93 17.68 -2.65
N PHE A 127 -24.50 17.04 -1.59
CA PHE A 127 -23.15 16.47 -1.50
C PHE A 127 -22.90 15.34 -2.51
N LYS A 128 -23.94 14.70 -3.02
CA LYS A 128 -23.80 13.63 -4.01
C LYS A 128 -23.08 14.13 -5.27
N ASP A 129 -23.38 15.34 -5.73
CA ASP A 129 -22.75 15.92 -6.92
C ASP A 129 -21.23 16.10 -6.76
N PHE A 130 -20.77 16.34 -5.54
CA PHE A 130 -19.32 16.40 -5.23
C PHE A 130 -18.70 15.01 -5.22
N VAL A 131 -19.34 14.04 -4.59
CA VAL A 131 -18.86 12.66 -4.55
C VAL A 131 -18.78 12.07 -5.96
N ASP A 132 -19.76 12.35 -6.81
CA ASP A 132 -19.79 11.87 -8.21
C ASP A 132 -18.65 12.48 -9.06
N ARG A 133 -18.16 13.67 -8.68
CA ARG A 133 -17.05 14.36 -9.37
C ARG A 133 -15.66 14.01 -8.82
N MET A 134 -15.57 13.33 -7.68
CA MET A 134 -14.28 12.88 -7.17
C MET A 134 -13.59 11.94 -8.16
N PRO A 135 -12.31 12.13 -8.45
CA PRO A 135 -11.55 11.19 -9.28
C PRO A 135 -11.62 9.77 -8.74
N SER A 136 -11.54 8.82 -9.63
CA SER A 136 -11.56 7.40 -9.34
C SER A 136 -10.54 6.72 -10.26
N THR A 137 -9.30 6.57 -9.76
CA THR A 137 -8.18 6.03 -10.54
C THR A 137 -7.82 4.66 -10.00
N PRO A 138 -8.17 3.56 -10.70
CA PRO A 138 -7.77 2.22 -10.27
C PRO A 138 -6.27 2.04 -10.45
N ILE A 139 -5.62 1.44 -9.45
CA ILE A 139 -4.19 1.14 -9.44
C ILE A 139 -3.95 -0.34 -9.14
N PRO A 140 -2.80 -0.92 -9.54
CA PRO A 140 -2.47 -2.29 -9.18
C PRO A 140 -2.11 -2.42 -7.69
N ASN A 141 -2.19 -3.63 -7.18
CA ASN A 141 -1.52 -4.01 -5.94
C ASN A 141 -0.01 -4.13 -6.18
N HIS A 142 0.79 -4.26 -5.13
CA HIS A 142 2.22 -4.49 -5.26
C HIS A 142 2.62 -5.82 -4.63
N MET A 143 3.51 -6.53 -5.32
CA MET A 143 4.16 -7.74 -4.83
C MET A 143 5.67 -7.56 -4.91
N PHE A 144 6.34 -7.74 -3.78
CA PHE A 144 7.79 -7.62 -3.63
C PHE A 144 8.37 -8.95 -3.21
N LYS A 145 9.13 -9.57 -4.11
CA LYS A 145 9.91 -10.78 -3.82
C LYS A 145 11.12 -10.45 -2.97
N ASN A 146 11.30 -11.18 -1.89
CA ASN A 146 12.47 -11.08 -1.03
C ASN A 146 13.68 -11.76 -1.67
N LYS A 147 14.78 -11.04 -1.78
CA LYS A 147 16.06 -11.57 -2.35
C LYS A 147 17.10 -11.86 -1.26
N GLY A 148 16.70 -11.78 0.01
CA GLY A 148 17.60 -11.84 1.16
C GLY A 148 18.20 -10.47 1.50
N ASP A 149 18.79 -10.36 2.68
CA ASP A 149 19.47 -9.16 3.20
C ASP A 149 18.63 -7.87 3.06
N PHE A 150 17.30 -7.98 3.24
CA PHE A 150 16.33 -6.89 3.09
C PHE A 150 16.32 -6.22 1.70
N GLN A 151 16.73 -6.94 0.67
CA GLN A 151 16.59 -6.51 -0.72
C GLN A 151 15.30 -7.10 -1.29
N PHE A 152 14.47 -6.26 -1.88
CA PHE A 152 13.21 -6.68 -2.49
C PHE A 152 13.17 -6.28 -3.97
N GLU A 153 12.60 -7.15 -4.78
CA GLU A 153 12.35 -6.93 -6.19
C GLU A 153 10.85 -6.87 -6.42
N GLU A 154 10.37 -5.82 -7.11
CA GLU A 154 8.96 -5.74 -7.47
C GLU A 154 8.65 -6.70 -8.62
N VAL A 155 7.78 -7.67 -8.36
CA VAL A 155 7.41 -8.76 -9.29
C VAL A 155 5.91 -8.76 -9.64
N THR A 156 5.24 -7.64 -9.43
CA THR A 156 3.78 -7.49 -9.62
C THR A 156 3.34 -7.93 -11.02
N ASP A 157 4.04 -7.47 -12.07
CA ASP A 157 3.75 -7.80 -13.46
C ASP A 157 4.12 -9.25 -13.79
N GLU A 158 5.27 -9.69 -13.32
CA GLU A 158 5.81 -11.03 -13.57
C GLU A 158 4.90 -12.12 -12.98
N TRP A 159 4.32 -11.86 -11.80
CA TRP A 159 3.44 -12.79 -11.12
C TRP A 159 1.94 -12.58 -11.46
N GLY A 160 1.64 -11.76 -12.48
CA GLY A 160 0.28 -11.61 -13.02
C GLY A 160 -0.68 -10.79 -12.15
N LEU A 161 -0.17 -9.96 -11.22
CA LEU A 161 -0.95 -9.19 -10.25
C LEU A 161 -1.20 -7.74 -10.69
N GLN A 162 -0.83 -7.36 -11.92
CA GLN A 162 -0.88 -6.00 -12.44
C GLN A 162 -2.29 -5.46 -12.74
N LYS A 163 -3.34 -6.24 -12.50
CA LYS A 163 -4.72 -5.80 -12.78
C LYS A 163 -5.09 -4.62 -11.89
N PRO A 164 -5.37 -3.43 -12.46
CA PRO A 164 -5.76 -2.27 -11.66
C PRO A 164 -7.11 -2.47 -10.98
N GLY A 165 -7.21 -1.96 -9.74
CA GLY A 165 -8.43 -2.07 -8.94
C GLY A 165 -8.42 -1.14 -7.75
N PHE A 166 -9.29 -1.42 -6.79
CA PHE A 166 -9.35 -0.76 -5.49
C PHE A 166 -9.42 -1.86 -4.43
N SER A 167 -8.27 -2.27 -3.95
CA SER A 167 -8.14 -3.40 -3.03
C SER A 167 -7.81 -2.91 -1.63
N ASN A 168 -8.56 -3.34 -0.62
CA ASN A 168 -8.38 -2.87 0.74
C ASN A 168 -8.10 -3.97 1.76
N GLY A 169 -8.00 -5.21 1.33
CA GLY A 169 -7.61 -6.34 2.16
C GLY A 169 -7.38 -7.59 1.35
N ALA A 170 -6.53 -8.46 1.85
CA ALA A 170 -6.24 -9.76 1.27
C ALA A 170 -6.01 -10.81 2.35
N ALA A 171 -6.07 -12.07 1.94
CA ALA A 171 -5.69 -13.22 2.73
C ALA A 171 -5.00 -14.23 1.83
N TYR A 172 -4.19 -15.10 2.41
CA TYR A 172 -3.58 -16.22 1.72
C TYR A 172 -3.93 -17.55 2.41
N ALA A 173 -4.01 -18.60 1.63
CA ALA A 173 -4.16 -19.98 2.08
C ALA A 173 -3.79 -20.91 0.94
N ASP A 174 -3.38 -22.13 1.26
CA ASP A 174 -3.29 -23.23 0.31
C ASP A 174 -4.72 -23.77 0.07
N LEU A 175 -5.37 -23.33 -1.02
CA LEU A 175 -6.80 -23.58 -1.27
C LEU A 175 -7.02 -24.91 -2.02
N ASP A 176 -6.06 -25.37 -2.79
CA ASP A 176 -6.15 -26.61 -3.57
C ASP A 176 -5.28 -27.73 -3.01
N LEU A 177 -4.57 -27.50 -1.91
CA LEU A 177 -3.76 -28.44 -1.15
C LEU A 177 -2.54 -28.97 -1.92
N ASP A 178 -1.96 -28.13 -2.77
CA ASP A 178 -0.73 -28.45 -3.50
C ASP A 178 0.55 -28.06 -2.75
N GLY A 179 0.43 -27.20 -1.73
CA GLY A 179 1.49 -26.81 -0.79
C GLY A 179 2.10 -25.45 -1.07
N ASP A 180 1.53 -24.66 -2.00
CA ASP A 180 1.85 -23.26 -2.16
C ASP A 180 0.69 -22.34 -1.68
N LEU A 181 0.94 -21.03 -1.55
CA LEU A 181 -0.03 -20.12 -0.98
C LEU A 181 -0.76 -19.32 -2.05
N ASP A 182 -2.05 -19.60 -2.19
CA ASP A 182 -2.97 -18.83 -3.02
C ASP A 182 -3.33 -17.50 -2.39
N LEU A 183 -3.73 -16.52 -3.22
CA LEU A 183 -4.06 -15.18 -2.78
C LEU A 183 -5.52 -14.83 -3.07
N VAL A 184 -6.23 -14.39 -2.04
CA VAL A 184 -7.60 -13.86 -2.14
C VAL A 184 -7.59 -12.37 -1.81
N ILE A 185 -8.10 -11.54 -2.74
CA ILE A 185 -8.08 -10.08 -2.62
C ILE A 185 -9.51 -9.56 -2.60
N ASN A 186 -9.84 -8.76 -1.59
CA ASN A 186 -11.11 -8.05 -1.51
C ASN A 186 -11.03 -6.73 -2.26
N ASN A 187 -11.95 -6.51 -3.20
CA ASN A 187 -12.03 -5.32 -4.05
C ASN A 187 -13.25 -4.46 -3.70
N VAL A 188 -13.08 -3.15 -3.71
CA VAL A 188 -14.18 -2.20 -3.54
C VAL A 188 -14.97 -2.11 -4.85
N ASN A 189 -16.30 -2.29 -4.76
CA ASN A 189 -17.24 -2.23 -5.89
C ASN A 189 -16.92 -3.20 -7.05
N ALA A 190 -16.20 -4.28 -6.77
CA ALA A 190 -15.91 -5.36 -7.72
C ALA A 190 -15.89 -6.72 -6.99
N PRO A 191 -16.06 -7.84 -7.72
CA PRO A 191 -15.88 -9.16 -7.13
C PRO A 191 -14.49 -9.33 -6.52
N ALA A 192 -14.39 -10.14 -5.47
CA ALA A 192 -13.10 -10.57 -4.95
C ALA A 192 -12.30 -11.29 -6.05
N SER A 193 -10.99 -11.08 -6.04
CA SER A 193 -10.07 -11.78 -6.93
C SER A 193 -9.47 -12.96 -6.18
N VAL A 194 -9.40 -14.12 -6.86
CA VAL A 194 -8.70 -15.29 -6.35
C VAL A 194 -7.60 -15.62 -7.36
N TYR A 195 -6.38 -15.69 -6.88
CA TYR A 195 -5.20 -16.04 -7.66
C TYR A 195 -4.68 -17.37 -7.15
N GLN A 196 -4.70 -18.37 -8.03
CA GLN A 196 -4.04 -19.64 -7.78
C GLN A 196 -2.55 -19.46 -7.97
N ASN A 197 -1.77 -19.86 -6.98
CA ASN A 197 -0.32 -19.97 -7.11
C ASN A 197 0.00 -21.26 -7.89
N THR A 198 1.02 -21.23 -8.71
CA THR A 198 1.46 -22.37 -9.52
C THR A 198 2.96 -22.62 -9.39
N THR A 199 3.54 -22.15 -8.31
CA THR A 199 4.99 -22.25 -8.06
C THR A 199 5.43 -23.70 -8.00
N ILE A 200 4.70 -24.55 -7.29
CA ILE A 200 4.99 -26.00 -7.19
C ILE A 200 4.63 -26.74 -8.47
N ASP A 201 3.50 -26.43 -9.09
CA ASP A 201 3.07 -27.03 -10.35
C ASP A 201 4.13 -26.86 -11.46
N ASN A 202 4.81 -25.71 -11.47
CA ASN A 202 5.88 -25.39 -12.40
C ASN A 202 7.26 -25.96 -11.98
N GLY A 203 7.34 -26.71 -10.88
CA GLY A 203 8.57 -27.31 -10.37
C GLY A 203 9.52 -26.33 -9.70
N ASN A 204 9.04 -25.15 -9.33
CA ASN A 204 9.77 -24.14 -8.58
C ASN A 204 9.38 -24.23 -7.09
N GLY A 205 10.37 -24.15 -6.20
CA GLY A 205 10.13 -24.18 -4.76
C GLY A 205 9.96 -25.60 -4.17
N SER A 206 9.81 -25.66 -2.86
CA SER A 206 9.53 -26.89 -2.11
C SER A 206 8.58 -26.59 -0.95
N SER A 207 7.48 -27.31 -0.80
CA SER A 207 6.63 -27.23 0.38
C SER A 207 7.04 -28.24 1.43
N VAL A 208 6.97 -27.86 2.70
CA VAL A 208 7.02 -28.79 3.83
C VAL A 208 5.58 -29.01 4.28
N ARG A 209 5.07 -30.22 4.11
CA ARG A 209 3.75 -30.66 4.59
C ARG A 209 3.77 -31.03 6.06
#